data_d765b6e0fab3b7b6ec028f3978baf0eb
#
_entry.id   d765b6e0fab3b7b6ec028f3978baf0eb
#
_cell.length_a   1.000
_cell.length_b   1.000
_cell.length_c   1.000
_cell.angle_alpha   90.00
_cell.angle_beta   90.00
_cell.angle_gamma   90.00
#
_symmetry.space_group_name_H-M   'P 1'
#
loop_
_entity.id
_entity.type
_entity.pdbx_description
1 polymer ?
#
loop_
_entity_poly.entity_id
_entity_poly.type
_entity_poly.pdbx_seq_one_letter_code
_entity_poly.pdbx_strand_id
1 'polypeptide(L)'
;MNINMKTVVVALPGREYSGSFLKNWSQALIELTRKGYKVVMMNEYSSFVSFSRMKTLGLDVRRGATQVPFNGELDYDVWLTIDSDIFFLPEQLIELIEDTEKYPVVSGLYRMQDLQHYAAVKEWDLEYFKEHGTFEFMKVNELDTSEKYMKVAYNGLGFFACRKGVIENLKYPYFSYPLVEIEAEDGKLLRDMCSEDVAFCKNLKDAGYNVTVNTNLRVGHEKTLVI
;
A
#
# COMPACT_ATOMS: atom_id res chain seq x y z
N MET A 1 -20.65 -24.38 16.50
CA MET A 1 -19.34 -23.69 16.55
C MET A 1 -19.48 -22.40 15.75
N ASN A 2 -19.44 -21.24 16.39
CA ASN A 2 -19.34 -19.98 15.66
C ASN A 2 -17.91 -19.94 15.09
N ILE A 3 -17.77 -20.25 13.81
CA ILE A 3 -16.54 -19.98 13.08
C ILE A 3 -16.45 -18.45 13.04
N ASN A 4 -15.54 -17.89 13.81
CA ASN A 4 -15.29 -16.45 13.77
C ASN A 4 -14.66 -16.15 12.41
N MET A 5 -15.46 -15.73 11.43
CA MET A 5 -15.01 -15.43 10.09
C MET A 5 -14.13 -14.17 10.15
N LYS A 6 -12.91 -14.27 9.65
CA LYS A 6 -12.04 -13.07 9.51
C LYS A 6 -12.63 -12.09 8.53
N THR A 7 -12.71 -10.83 8.94
CA THR A 7 -13.20 -9.73 8.10
C THR A 7 -12.02 -9.04 7.41
N VAL A 8 -12.08 -8.99 6.09
CA VAL A 8 -11.10 -8.31 5.25
C VAL A 8 -11.73 -7.10 4.60
N VAL A 9 -11.20 -5.92 4.89
CA VAL A 9 -11.58 -4.68 4.20
C VAL A 9 -10.68 -4.50 2.99
N VAL A 10 -11.27 -4.40 1.82
CA VAL A 10 -10.57 -4.17 0.55
C VAL A 10 -10.87 -2.75 0.08
N ALA A 11 -9.85 -1.91 0.17
CA ALA A 11 -9.87 -0.53 -0.29
C ALA A 11 -9.48 -0.45 -1.78
N LEU A 12 -10.38 0.07 -2.59
CA LEU A 12 -10.21 0.24 -4.03
C LEU A 12 -10.28 1.72 -4.38
N PRO A 13 -9.14 2.46 -4.29
CA PRO A 13 -9.10 3.89 -4.61
C PRO A 13 -9.07 4.08 -6.13
N GLY A 14 -10.24 4.31 -6.74
CA GLY A 14 -10.34 4.49 -8.18
C GLY A 14 -11.80 4.52 -8.65
N ARG A 15 -12.02 4.99 -9.88
CA ARG A 15 -13.36 5.00 -10.51
C ARG A 15 -13.47 4.08 -11.72
N GLU A 16 -12.37 3.70 -12.31
CA GLU A 16 -12.31 2.88 -13.52
C GLU A 16 -11.37 1.70 -13.28
N TYR A 17 -11.81 0.52 -13.70
CA TYR A 17 -11.08 -0.73 -13.54
C TYR A 17 -11.11 -1.49 -14.86
N SER A 18 -10.00 -2.12 -15.21
CA SER A 18 -9.90 -2.91 -16.44
C SER A 18 -10.78 -4.16 -16.37
N GLY A 19 -11.09 -4.74 -17.54
CA GLY A 19 -11.75 -6.04 -17.61
C GLY A 19 -10.93 -7.15 -16.94
N SER A 20 -9.60 -7.07 -16.99
CA SER A 20 -8.70 -7.98 -16.28
C SER A 20 -8.83 -7.87 -14.78
N PHE A 21 -8.84 -6.64 -14.26
CA PHE A 21 -9.08 -6.37 -12.84
C PHE A 21 -10.43 -6.96 -12.39
N LEU A 22 -11.50 -6.63 -13.11
CA LEU A 22 -12.85 -7.10 -12.78
C LEU A 22 -12.93 -8.63 -12.73
N LYS A 23 -12.34 -9.31 -13.70
CA LYS A 23 -12.30 -10.78 -13.76
C LYS A 23 -11.57 -11.35 -12.54
N ASN A 24 -10.35 -10.88 -12.27
CA ASN A 24 -9.52 -11.40 -11.18
C ASN A 24 -10.11 -11.06 -9.80
N TRP A 25 -10.67 -9.86 -9.65
CA TRP A 25 -11.42 -9.47 -8.44
C TRP A 25 -12.62 -10.39 -8.19
N SER A 26 -13.43 -10.66 -9.22
CA SER A 26 -14.60 -11.53 -9.07
C SER A 26 -14.21 -12.95 -8.65
N GLN A 27 -13.13 -13.50 -9.22
CA GLN A 27 -12.59 -14.80 -8.85
C GLN A 27 -12.04 -14.78 -7.41
N ALA A 28 -11.26 -13.76 -7.05
CA ALA A 28 -10.72 -13.61 -5.71
C ALA A 28 -11.83 -13.52 -4.64
N LEU A 29 -12.90 -12.79 -4.93
CA LEU A 29 -14.04 -12.67 -4.01
C LEU A 29 -14.71 -14.03 -3.75
N ILE A 30 -14.88 -14.85 -4.80
CA ILE A 30 -15.42 -16.21 -4.68
C ILE A 30 -14.49 -17.07 -3.82
N GLU A 31 -13.18 -17.04 -4.08
CA GLU A 31 -12.20 -17.85 -3.33
C GLU A 31 -12.11 -17.41 -1.85
N LEU A 32 -12.09 -16.12 -1.57
CA LEU A 32 -12.09 -15.58 -0.21
C LEU A 32 -13.35 -16.03 0.54
N THR A 33 -14.52 -15.96 -0.09
CA THR A 33 -15.78 -16.41 0.50
C THR A 33 -15.75 -17.92 0.78
N ARG A 34 -15.21 -18.73 -0.13
CA ARG A 34 -15.05 -20.18 0.06
C ARG A 34 -14.09 -20.51 1.20
N LYS A 35 -13.07 -19.71 1.41
CA LYS A 35 -12.12 -19.84 2.55
C LYS A 35 -12.69 -19.32 3.87
N GLY A 36 -13.92 -18.79 3.87
CA GLY A 36 -14.60 -18.32 5.08
C GLY A 36 -14.22 -16.90 5.49
N TYR A 37 -13.70 -16.07 4.58
CA TYR A 37 -13.51 -14.64 4.82
C TYR A 37 -14.82 -13.87 4.58
N LYS A 38 -15.08 -12.89 5.45
CA LYS A 38 -16.06 -11.83 5.20
C LYS A 38 -15.33 -10.67 4.51
N VAL A 39 -15.75 -10.33 3.29
CA VAL A 39 -15.13 -9.24 2.52
C VAL A 39 -16.01 -7.99 2.59
N VAL A 40 -15.41 -6.88 2.96
CA VAL A 40 -16.01 -5.54 2.93
C VAL A 40 -15.26 -4.72 1.89
N MET A 41 -15.93 -4.39 0.79
CA MET A 41 -15.35 -3.58 -0.27
C MET A 41 -15.63 -2.10 -0.04
N MET A 42 -14.57 -1.29 -0.06
CA MET A 42 -14.61 0.17 0.05
C MET A 42 -14.04 0.77 -1.22
N ASN A 43 -14.92 1.25 -2.09
CA ASN A 43 -14.52 1.92 -3.34
C ASN A 43 -14.81 3.42 -3.25
N GLU A 44 -13.78 4.22 -3.44
CA GLU A 44 -13.87 5.67 -3.37
C GLU A 44 -12.96 6.31 -4.43
N TYR A 45 -13.38 7.47 -4.92
CA TYR A 45 -12.63 8.25 -5.89
C TYR A 45 -12.51 9.71 -5.48
N SER A 46 -11.36 10.28 -5.77
CA SER A 46 -11.06 11.71 -5.73
C SER A 46 -9.94 12.02 -6.73
N SER A 47 -9.85 13.26 -7.19
CA SER A 47 -8.74 13.71 -8.03
C SER A 47 -7.37 13.62 -7.33
N PHE A 48 -7.35 13.63 -6.01
CA PHE A 48 -6.17 13.36 -5.19
C PHE A 48 -6.31 11.99 -4.54
N VAL A 49 -5.37 11.10 -4.82
CA VAL A 49 -5.42 9.71 -4.36
C VAL A 49 -5.43 9.60 -2.83
N SER A 50 -4.75 10.50 -2.11
CA SER A 50 -4.78 10.54 -0.64
C SER A 50 -6.20 10.70 -0.09
N PHE A 51 -7.04 11.52 -0.73
CA PHE A 51 -8.44 11.66 -0.33
C PHE A 51 -9.25 10.40 -0.64
N SER A 52 -8.98 9.73 -1.78
CA SER A 52 -9.60 8.43 -2.08
C SER A 52 -9.24 7.41 -1.01
N ARG A 53 -7.94 7.28 -0.67
CA ARG A 53 -7.48 6.36 0.37
C ARG A 53 -8.09 6.67 1.74
N MET A 54 -8.15 7.95 2.13
CA MET A 54 -8.80 8.36 3.38
C MET A 54 -10.28 8.01 3.41
N LYS A 55 -11.02 8.23 2.32
CA LYS A 55 -12.43 7.86 2.21
C LYS A 55 -12.64 6.35 2.27
N THR A 56 -11.75 5.53 1.69
CA THR A 56 -11.83 4.08 1.78
C THR A 56 -11.64 3.55 3.22
N LEU A 57 -11.08 4.36 4.12
CA LEU A 57 -11.02 4.11 5.56
C LEU A 57 -12.25 4.66 6.32
N GLY A 58 -13.26 5.16 5.60
CA GLY A 58 -14.45 5.76 6.20
C GLY A 58 -14.18 7.03 6.98
N LEU A 59 -13.08 7.76 6.65
CA LEU A 59 -12.72 8.99 7.35
C LEU A 59 -13.58 10.16 6.87
N ASP A 60 -13.89 11.07 7.80
CA ASP A 60 -14.67 12.29 7.54
C ASP A 60 -14.01 13.46 8.28
N VAL A 61 -13.60 14.48 7.54
CA VAL A 61 -12.91 15.68 8.09
C VAL A 61 -13.72 16.38 9.21
N ARG A 62 -15.04 16.21 9.21
CA ARG A 62 -15.93 16.77 10.26
C ARG A 62 -15.74 16.11 11.63
N ARG A 63 -15.09 14.95 11.69
CA ARG A 63 -14.80 14.23 12.93
C ARG A 63 -13.53 14.76 13.65
N GLY A 64 -12.78 15.68 13.01
CA GLY A 64 -11.59 16.30 13.59
C GLY A 64 -10.31 15.49 13.40
N ALA A 65 -9.29 15.81 14.19
CA ALA A 65 -7.92 15.32 13.99
C ALA A 65 -7.60 13.99 14.68
N THR A 66 -8.51 13.45 15.47
CA THR A 66 -8.29 12.22 16.27
C THR A 66 -9.15 11.05 15.80
N GLN A 67 -9.57 11.07 14.54
CA GLN A 67 -10.41 10.02 14.01
C GLN A 67 -9.64 8.72 13.75
N VAL A 68 -10.36 7.62 13.82
CA VAL A 68 -9.86 6.27 13.57
C VAL A 68 -10.56 5.65 12.36
N PRO A 69 -10.00 4.61 11.73
CA PRO A 69 -10.63 3.91 10.64
C PRO A 69 -12.08 3.51 10.97
N PHE A 70 -13.00 3.75 10.03
CA PHE A 70 -14.42 3.39 10.11
C PHE A 70 -15.12 3.92 11.38
N ASN A 71 -14.61 4.99 12.00
CA ASN A 71 -15.11 5.52 13.28
C ASN A 71 -15.09 4.47 14.42
N GLY A 72 -14.28 3.41 14.30
CA GLY A 72 -14.29 2.29 15.24
C GLY A 72 -15.53 1.39 15.19
N GLU A 73 -16.44 1.60 14.24
CA GLU A 73 -17.71 0.87 14.14
C GLU A 73 -17.61 -0.43 13.35
N LEU A 74 -16.59 -0.56 12.49
CA LEU A 74 -16.34 -1.77 11.72
C LEU A 74 -15.24 -2.59 12.38
N ASP A 75 -15.59 -3.80 12.85
CA ASP A 75 -14.62 -4.78 13.29
C ASP A 75 -14.05 -5.52 12.08
N TYR A 76 -12.73 -5.44 11.89
CA TYR A 76 -12.02 -6.09 10.79
C TYR A 76 -10.70 -6.69 11.27
N ASP A 77 -10.16 -7.65 10.55
CA ASP A 77 -8.88 -8.30 10.85
C ASP A 77 -7.75 -7.78 9.96
N VAL A 78 -8.08 -7.52 8.70
CA VAL A 78 -7.12 -7.06 7.68
C VAL A 78 -7.73 -5.92 6.88
N TRP A 79 -6.99 -4.85 6.73
CA TRP A 79 -7.20 -3.84 5.70
C TRP A 79 -6.18 -4.03 4.59
N LEU A 80 -6.62 -4.01 3.35
CA LEU A 80 -5.74 -4.01 2.19
C LEU A 80 -6.20 -2.99 1.14
N THR A 81 -5.26 -2.51 0.34
CA THR A 81 -5.54 -1.61 -0.78
C THR A 81 -4.98 -2.18 -2.08
N ILE A 82 -5.77 -2.04 -3.14
CA ILE A 82 -5.38 -2.41 -4.51
C ILE A 82 -5.68 -1.22 -5.42
N ASP A 83 -4.65 -0.68 -6.07
CA ASP A 83 -4.85 0.40 -7.04
C ASP A 83 -5.51 -0.12 -8.31
N SER A 84 -6.27 0.75 -8.97
CA SER A 84 -7.12 0.36 -10.11
C SER A 84 -6.37 -0.12 -11.36
N ASP A 85 -5.06 0.12 -11.43
CA ASP A 85 -4.15 -0.29 -12.51
C ASP A 85 -3.22 -1.46 -12.10
N ILE A 86 -3.55 -2.16 -11.00
CA ILE A 86 -2.82 -3.36 -10.58
C ILE A 86 -3.49 -4.61 -11.16
N PHE A 87 -2.69 -5.42 -11.84
CA PHE A 87 -3.08 -6.76 -12.29
C PHE A 87 -2.57 -7.80 -11.29
N PHE A 88 -3.47 -8.50 -10.63
CA PHE A 88 -3.16 -9.55 -9.65
C PHE A 88 -3.94 -10.82 -9.94
N LEU A 89 -3.44 -11.95 -9.47
CA LEU A 89 -4.15 -13.23 -9.50
C LEU A 89 -4.87 -13.45 -8.15
N PRO A 90 -6.00 -14.19 -8.13
CA PRO A 90 -6.72 -14.49 -6.89
C PRO A 90 -5.83 -15.06 -5.77
N GLU A 91 -4.93 -15.96 -6.13
CA GLU A 91 -4.00 -16.62 -5.20
C GLU A 91 -3.05 -15.60 -4.55
N GLN A 92 -2.60 -14.61 -5.32
CA GLN A 92 -1.72 -13.54 -4.81
C GLN A 92 -2.44 -12.67 -3.78
N LEU A 93 -3.73 -12.37 -4.00
CA LEU A 93 -4.52 -11.61 -3.02
C LEU A 93 -4.73 -12.40 -1.74
N ILE A 94 -5.01 -13.69 -1.85
CA ILE A 94 -5.18 -14.57 -0.68
C ILE A 94 -3.87 -14.66 0.11
N GLU A 95 -2.74 -14.88 -0.59
CA GLU A 95 -1.43 -14.94 0.04
C GLU A 95 -1.07 -13.62 0.75
N LEU A 96 -1.37 -12.46 0.15
CA LEU A 96 -1.16 -11.16 0.78
C LEU A 96 -1.93 -11.05 2.12
N ILE A 97 -3.18 -11.52 2.14
CA ILE A 97 -4.01 -11.53 3.36
C ILE A 97 -3.44 -12.48 4.41
N GLU A 98 -3.10 -13.71 4.02
CA GLU A 98 -2.57 -14.73 4.92
C GLU A 98 -1.21 -14.32 5.50
N ASP A 99 -0.36 -13.64 4.74
CA ASP A 99 0.93 -13.11 5.19
C ASP A 99 0.80 -12.08 6.33
N THR A 100 -0.36 -11.41 6.46
CA THR A 100 -0.61 -10.48 7.59
C THR A 100 -0.66 -11.19 8.94
N GLU A 101 -0.85 -12.51 8.98
CA GLU A 101 -0.78 -13.30 10.22
C GLU A 101 0.64 -13.30 10.81
N LYS A 102 1.64 -13.29 9.93
CA LYS A 102 3.05 -13.32 10.32
C LYS A 102 3.64 -11.91 10.45
N TYR A 103 3.30 -11.02 9.52
CA TYR A 103 3.82 -9.66 9.45
C TYR A 103 2.67 -8.66 9.53
N PRO A 104 2.71 -7.65 10.42
CA PRO A 104 1.61 -6.71 10.57
C PRO A 104 1.40 -5.81 9.34
N VAL A 105 2.44 -5.63 8.52
CA VAL A 105 2.42 -4.84 7.29
C VAL A 105 3.10 -5.66 6.19
N VAL A 106 2.38 -5.97 5.13
CA VAL A 106 2.86 -6.78 4.01
C VAL A 106 2.50 -6.13 2.68
N SER A 107 3.37 -6.28 1.70
CA SER A 107 3.17 -5.75 0.36
C SER A 107 3.68 -6.70 -0.71
N GLY A 108 3.08 -6.64 -1.88
CA GLY A 108 3.60 -7.23 -3.11
C GLY A 108 4.38 -6.21 -3.94
N LEU A 109 5.21 -6.68 -4.84
CA LEU A 109 6.01 -5.88 -5.74
C LEU A 109 5.31 -5.67 -7.09
N TYR A 110 5.44 -4.48 -7.64
CA TYR A 110 5.09 -4.18 -9.03
C TYR A 110 6.11 -3.24 -9.66
N ARG A 111 6.28 -3.36 -10.98
CA ARG A 111 7.26 -2.57 -11.71
C ARG A 111 6.78 -1.14 -11.93
N MET A 112 7.71 -0.22 -11.91
CA MET A 112 7.50 1.15 -12.38
C MET A 112 7.36 1.18 -13.91
N GLN A 113 7.00 2.32 -14.47
CA GLN A 113 6.77 2.48 -15.92
C GLN A 113 8.05 2.27 -16.75
N ASP A 114 9.23 2.45 -16.16
CA ASP A 114 10.52 2.22 -16.80
C ASP A 114 10.85 0.72 -17.00
N LEU A 115 10.05 -0.17 -16.40
CA LEU A 115 10.20 -1.63 -16.41
C LEU A 115 11.49 -2.15 -15.77
N GLN A 116 12.35 -1.27 -15.30
CA GLN A 116 13.67 -1.59 -14.72
C GLN A 116 13.65 -1.60 -13.20
N HIS A 117 12.74 -0.84 -12.59
CA HIS A 117 12.65 -0.71 -11.13
C HIS A 117 11.30 -1.19 -10.61
N TYR A 118 11.31 -1.69 -9.37
CA TYR A 118 10.11 -1.85 -8.56
C TYR A 118 9.78 -0.53 -7.85
N ALA A 119 8.49 -0.30 -7.58
CA ALA A 119 8.05 0.83 -6.75
C ALA A 119 8.40 0.60 -5.27
N ALA A 120 9.65 0.27 -4.99
CA ALA A 120 10.16 -0.11 -3.66
C ALA A 120 11.55 0.46 -3.43
N VAL A 121 11.83 0.84 -2.18
CA VAL A 121 13.13 1.38 -1.73
C VAL A 121 13.57 0.59 -0.50
N LYS A 122 14.78 0.03 -0.53
CA LYS A 122 15.30 -0.78 0.59
C LYS A 122 15.52 0.07 1.84
N GLU A 123 16.19 1.20 1.69
CA GLU A 123 16.57 2.10 2.78
C GLU A 123 16.38 3.55 2.37
N TRP A 124 16.09 4.41 3.33
CA TRP A 124 16.05 5.85 3.11
C TRP A 124 17.48 6.39 3.04
N ASP A 125 18.05 6.45 1.83
CA ASP A 125 19.36 7.03 1.60
C ASP A 125 19.23 8.52 1.29
N LEU A 126 19.57 9.35 2.28
CA LEU A 126 19.49 10.82 2.15
C LEU A 126 20.63 11.37 1.29
N GLU A 127 21.80 10.75 1.29
CA GLU A 127 22.92 11.22 0.47
C GLU A 127 22.64 10.95 -1.00
N TYR A 128 22.12 9.76 -1.33
CA TYR A 128 21.65 9.47 -2.67
C TYR A 128 20.57 10.47 -3.11
N PHE A 129 19.60 10.78 -2.23
CA PHE A 129 18.55 11.75 -2.54
C PHE A 129 19.09 13.16 -2.77
N LYS A 130 20.08 13.61 -1.99
CA LYS A 130 20.72 14.93 -2.17
C LYS A 130 21.44 15.03 -3.53
N GLU A 131 22.06 13.97 -3.99
CA GLU A 131 22.80 13.93 -5.25
C GLU A 131 21.87 13.81 -6.46
N HIS A 132 20.83 12.95 -6.38
CA HIS A 132 20.04 12.54 -7.54
C HIS A 132 18.63 13.16 -7.58
N GLY A 133 18.14 13.75 -6.48
CA GLY A 133 16.78 14.31 -6.36
C GLY A 133 15.67 13.25 -6.39
N THR A 134 16.02 11.97 -6.17
CA THR A 134 15.09 10.85 -6.13
C THR A 134 15.60 9.78 -5.18
N PHE A 135 14.73 8.82 -4.80
CA PHE A 135 15.14 7.64 -4.03
C PHE A 135 15.83 6.62 -4.92
N GLU A 136 16.68 5.78 -4.33
CA GLU A 136 17.26 4.62 -5.00
C GLU A 136 16.24 3.48 -5.03
N PHE A 137 15.49 3.39 -6.13
CA PHE A 137 14.50 2.34 -6.33
C PHE A 137 15.17 0.99 -6.60
N MET A 138 14.57 -0.08 -6.08
CA MET A 138 15.07 -1.44 -6.27
C MET A 138 15.03 -1.86 -7.73
N LYS A 139 16.16 -2.28 -8.29
CA LYS A 139 16.22 -2.81 -9.65
C LYS A 139 15.65 -4.22 -9.74
N VAL A 140 14.93 -4.49 -10.82
CA VAL A 140 14.25 -5.78 -11.06
C VAL A 140 15.25 -6.93 -11.13
N ASN A 141 16.42 -6.71 -11.74
CA ASN A 141 17.46 -7.72 -11.91
C ASN A 141 18.34 -7.95 -10.66
N GLU A 142 18.18 -7.11 -9.62
CA GLU A 142 18.89 -7.22 -8.34
C GLU A 142 18.01 -7.80 -7.23
N LEU A 143 16.76 -8.20 -7.55
CA LEU A 143 15.87 -8.80 -6.57
C LEU A 143 16.36 -10.20 -6.17
N ASP A 144 16.75 -10.33 -4.91
CA ASP A 144 17.03 -11.65 -4.34
C ASP A 144 15.70 -12.33 -3.98
N THR A 145 15.42 -13.45 -4.63
CA THR A 145 14.23 -14.27 -4.40
C THR A 145 14.52 -15.51 -3.53
N SER A 146 15.74 -15.68 -3.04
CA SER A 146 16.07 -16.74 -2.10
C SER A 146 15.37 -16.57 -0.75
N GLU A 147 15.17 -15.30 -0.34
CA GLU A 147 14.39 -14.91 0.83
C GLU A 147 12.98 -14.50 0.42
N LYS A 148 11.98 -15.25 0.88
CA LYS A 148 10.56 -14.96 0.58
C LYS A 148 10.12 -13.57 1.09
N TYR A 149 10.69 -13.11 2.20
CA TYR A 149 10.29 -11.85 2.83
C TYR A 149 11.48 -10.94 3.03
N MET A 150 11.32 -9.69 2.64
CA MET A 150 12.32 -8.65 2.76
C MET A 150 11.72 -7.41 3.41
N LYS A 151 12.44 -6.80 4.36
CA LYS A 151 12.09 -5.48 4.88
C LYS A 151 12.53 -4.41 3.91
N VAL A 152 11.68 -3.41 3.73
CA VAL A 152 11.95 -2.24 2.91
C VAL A 152 11.54 -0.97 3.64
N ALA A 153 12.17 0.14 3.30
CA ALA A 153 11.79 1.43 3.84
C ALA A 153 10.48 1.95 3.21
N TYR A 154 10.26 1.61 1.94
CA TYR A 154 9.10 2.04 1.17
C TYR A 154 8.69 0.95 0.16
N ASN A 155 7.41 0.78 -0.02
CA ASN A 155 6.79 0.16 -1.19
C ASN A 155 5.52 0.93 -1.54
N GLY A 156 5.26 1.10 -2.82
CA GLY A 156 4.03 1.75 -3.27
C GLY A 156 2.78 1.01 -2.78
N LEU A 157 1.70 1.73 -2.57
CA LEU A 157 0.47 1.21 -1.97
C LEU A 157 -0.45 0.48 -2.97
N GLY A 158 0.02 0.19 -4.17
CA GLY A 158 -0.78 -0.46 -5.21
C GLY A 158 -1.25 -1.87 -4.87
N PHE A 159 -0.50 -2.62 -4.03
CA PHE A 159 -0.86 -3.96 -3.55
C PHE A 159 -0.30 -4.18 -2.15
N PHE A 160 -1.06 -3.74 -1.14
CA PHE A 160 -0.55 -3.52 0.21
C PHE A 160 -1.58 -3.90 1.27
N ALA A 161 -1.16 -4.54 2.36
CA ALA A 161 -2.04 -4.96 3.44
C ALA A 161 -1.49 -4.63 4.83
N CYS A 162 -2.40 -4.27 5.72
CA CYS A 162 -2.13 -4.07 7.15
C CYS A 162 -3.08 -4.93 7.99
N ARG A 163 -2.55 -5.57 9.03
CA ARG A 163 -3.36 -6.16 10.08
C ARG A 163 -4.03 -5.05 10.91
N LYS A 164 -5.24 -5.31 11.42
CA LYS A 164 -5.93 -4.43 12.38
C LYS A 164 -4.99 -3.96 13.50
N GLY A 165 -5.15 -2.74 13.92
CA GLY A 165 -4.32 -2.09 14.94
C GLY A 165 -3.11 -1.35 14.36
N VAL A 166 -2.70 -1.63 13.13
CA VAL A 166 -1.59 -0.91 12.49
C VAL A 166 -1.98 0.52 12.19
N ILE A 167 -3.05 0.71 11.39
CA ILE A 167 -3.48 2.06 10.95
C ILE A 167 -3.97 2.88 12.14
N GLU A 168 -4.64 2.26 13.10
CA GLU A 168 -5.12 2.90 14.33
C GLU A 168 -3.99 3.48 15.20
N ASN A 169 -2.78 2.96 15.06
CA ASN A 169 -1.58 3.46 15.77
C ASN A 169 -0.83 4.55 15.01
N LEU A 170 -1.23 4.83 13.75
CA LEU A 170 -0.58 5.85 12.95
C LEU A 170 -1.07 7.26 13.32
N LYS A 171 -0.26 8.24 12.95
CA LYS A 171 -0.59 9.66 13.09
C LYS A 171 -1.55 10.09 11.99
N TYR A 172 -2.70 10.66 12.36
CA TYR A 172 -3.59 11.30 11.39
C TYR A 172 -3.02 12.65 10.91
N PRO A 173 -3.15 13.04 9.63
CA PRO A 173 -3.77 12.28 8.54
C PRO A 173 -2.88 11.14 8.05
N TYR A 174 -3.47 9.95 7.85
CA TYR A 174 -2.73 8.73 7.48
C TYR A 174 -2.04 8.84 6.12
N PHE A 175 -2.72 9.48 5.16
CA PHE A 175 -2.22 9.77 3.82
C PHE A 175 -2.14 11.28 3.64
N SER A 176 -0.95 11.81 3.45
CA SER A 176 -0.70 13.25 3.34
C SER A 176 0.39 13.54 2.32
N TYR A 177 0.58 14.80 1.98
CA TYR A 177 1.66 15.29 1.11
C TYR A 177 2.51 16.30 1.90
N PRO A 178 3.30 15.85 2.89
CA PRO A 178 4.12 16.77 3.67
C PRO A 178 5.23 17.37 2.82
N LEU A 179 5.55 18.62 3.09
CA LEU A 179 6.78 19.23 2.60
C LEU A 179 7.96 18.62 3.34
N VAL A 180 8.98 18.23 2.58
CA VAL A 180 10.26 17.73 3.09
C VAL A 180 11.33 18.74 2.74
N GLU A 181 12.09 19.16 3.72
CA GLU A 181 13.24 20.07 3.58
C GLU A 181 14.50 19.34 4.03
N ILE A 182 15.53 19.37 3.17
CA ILE A 182 16.81 18.69 3.41
C ILE A 182 17.92 19.70 3.08
N GLU A 183 18.80 19.96 4.03
CA GLU A 183 19.99 20.77 3.79
C GLU A 183 21.08 19.93 3.09
N ALA A 184 21.53 20.39 1.93
CA ALA A 184 22.64 19.81 1.20
C ALA A 184 23.97 20.31 1.79
N GLU A 185 25.09 19.63 1.46
CA GLU A 185 26.42 19.94 1.99
C GLU A 185 26.90 21.36 1.66
N ASP A 186 26.46 21.92 0.53
CA ASP A 186 26.77 23.28 0.10
C ASP A 186 25.89 24.35 0.78
N GLY A 187 25.06 23.96 1.76
CA GLY A 187 24.11 24.85 2.47
C GLY A 187 22.84 25.14 1.67
N LYS A 188 22.66 24.55 0.48
CA LYS A 188 21.44 24.69 -0.30
C LYS A 188 20.31 23.92 0.36
N LEU A 189 19.15 24.56 0.50
CA LEU A 189 17.93 23.91 0.98
C LEU A 189 17.21 23.22 -0.18
N LEU A 190 17.21 21.89 -0.17
CA LEU A 190 16.38 21.10 -1.06
C LEU A 190 14.98 21.02 -0.45
N ARG A 191 13.96 21.28 -1.26
CA ARG A 191 12.57 21.23 -0.80
C ARG A 191 11.74 20.50 -1.84
N ASP A 192 10.99 19.50 -1.38
CA ASP A 192 10.09 18.74 -2.22
C ASP A 192 8.84 18.33 -1.47
N MET A 193 7.82 17.93 -2.18
CA MET A 193 6.59 17.40 -1.64
C MET A 193 6.66 15.88 -1.62
N CYS A 194 6.49 15.30 -0.44
CA CYS A 194 6.46 13.85 -0.27
C CYS A 194 5.12 13.29 -0.81
N SER A 195 5.16 12.20 -1.60
CA SER A 195 3.93 11.50 -2.01
C SER A 195 3.22 10.83 -0.81
N GLU A 196 1.91 10.56 -0.97
CA GLU A 196 1.10 10.01 0.12
C GLU A 196 1.53 8.61 0.54
N ASP A 197 2.03 7.80 -0.37
CA ASP A 197 2.51 6.45 -0.09
C ASP A 197 3.87 6.46 0.63
N VAL A 198 4.77 7.37 0.25
CA VAL A 198 6.02 7.61 0.98
C VAL A 198 5.71 8.14 2.40
N ALA A 199 4.78 9.09 2.53
CA ALA A 199 4.37 9.62 3.82
C ALA A 199 3.76 8.54 4.72
N PHE A 200 2.93 7.64 4.15
CA PHE A 200 2.35 6.51 4.87
C PHE A 200 3.43 5.53 5.36
N CYS A 201 4.42 5.18 4.52
CA CYS A 201 5.52 4.30 4.92
C CYS A 201 6.42 4.94 6.00
N LYS A 202 6.63 6.26 5.95
CA LYS A 202 7.33 6.99 7.03
C LYS A 202 6.53 6.97 8.33
N ASN A 203 5.21 7.18 8.26
CA ASN A 203 4.33 7.12 9.41
C ASN A 203 4.31 5.72 10.05
N LEU A 204 4.32 4.64 9.22
CA LEU A 204 4.51 3.27 9.71
C LEU A 204 5.83 3.10 10.47
N LYS A 205 6.94 3.58 9.91
CA LYS A 205 8.26 3.53 10.55
C LYS A 205 8.28 4.26 11.88
N ASP A 206 7.69 5.46 11.93
CA ASP A 206 7.61 6.28 13.15
C ASP A 206 6.77 5.61 14.24
N ALA A 207 5.76 4.83 13.85
CA ALA A 207 4.94 4.00 14.73
C ALA A 207 5.59 2.64 15.11
N GLY A 208 6.82 2.37 14.64
CA GLY A 208 7.58 1.15 14.96
C GLY A 208 7.29 -0.05 14.05
N TYR A 209 6.58 0.15 12.93
CA TYR A 209 6.31 -0.90 11.95
C TYR A 209 7.34 -0.90 10.82
N ASN A 210 7.64 -2.10 10.30
CA ASN A 210 8.40 -2.28 9.07
C ASN A 210 7.46 -2.70 7.96
N VAL A 211 7.65 -2.16 6.77
CA VAL A 211 7.04 -2.70 5.55
C VAL A 211 7.78 -3.98 5.17
N THR A 212 7.06 -5.08 5.08
CA THR A 212 7.59 -6.37 4.64
C THR A 212 7.09 -6.68 3.24
N VAL A 213 7.99 -6.85 2.31
CA VAL A 213 7.66 -7.28 0.95
C VAL A 213 7.75 -8.80 0.87
N ASN A 214 6.72 -9.44 0.31
CA ASN A 214 6.82 -10.82 -0.15
C ASN A 214 7.36 -10.83 -1.57
N THR A 215 8.60 -11.29 -1.75
CA THR A 215 9.33 -11.26 -3.04
C THR A 215 8.70 -12.16 -4.11
N ASN A 216 7.85 -13.10 -3.72
CA ASN A 216 7.08 -13.98 -4.62
C ASN A 216 5.77 -13.31 -5.09
N LEU A 217 5.24 -12.34 -4.37
CA LEU A 217 4.06 -11.58 -4.77
C LEU A 217 4.46 -10.47 -5.75
N ARG A 218 4.68 -10.84 -6.99
CA ARG A 218 4.95 -9.91 -8.09
C ARG A 218 3.70 -9.74 -8.93
N VAL A 219 3.04 -8.60 -8.76
CA VAL A 219 1.81 -8.25 -9.47
C VAL A 219 2.11 -7.40 -10.70
N GLY A 220 1.20 -7.38 -11.66
CA GLY A 220 1.32 -6.54 -12.85
C GLY A 220 0.92 -5.09 -12.55
N HIS A 221 1.38 -4.18 -13.41
CA HIS A 221 1.04 -2.77 -13.37
C HIS A 221 0.56 -2.37 -14.78
N GLU A 222 -0.75 -2.21 -14.95
CA GLU A 222 -1.36 -1.87 -16.23
C GLU A 222 -1.03 -0.42 -16.59
N LYS A 223 -0.50 -0.19 -17.79
CA LYS A 223 -0.24 1.15 -18.31
C LYS A 223 -0.79 1.28 -19.72
N THR A 224 -1.44 2.39 -19.99
CA THR A 224 -1.92 2.72 -21.34
C THR A 224 -0.76 3.20 -22.18
N LEU A 225 -0.58 2.59 -23.36
CA LEU A 225 0.36 3.03 -24.36
C LEU A 225 -0.42 3.71 -25.49
N VAL A 226 -0.04 4.94 -25.84
CA VAL A 226 -0.53 5.63 -27.02
C VAL A 226 0.49 5.40 -28.15
N ILE A 227 0.04 4.80 -29.25
CA ILE A 227 0.86 4.45 -30.41
C ILE A 227 0.61 5.47 -31.52
#